data_3d120e52d927e4a9be416abdf7a91251
#
_entry.id   3d120e52d927e4a9be416abdf7a91251
#
_cell.length_a   1.000
_cell.length_b   1.000
_cell.length_c   1.000
_cell.angle_alpha   90.00
_cell.angle_beta   90.00
_cell.angle_gamma   90.00
#
_symmetry.space_group_name_H-M   'P 1'
#
loop_
_entity.id
_entity.type
_entity.pdbx_description
1 polymer ?
#
loop_
_entity_poly.entity_id
_entity_poly.type
_entity_poly.pdbx_seq_one_letter_code
_entity_poly.pdbx_strand_id
1 'polypeptide(L)'
;MRRSMITTSQAARDQFEAHGAAVYRFAVVLVRHHQDAEDVVQETFLKFLRHLDAGGDTTNVRGWLFTVAAHAARDRQRRRTRWVPWRPAHDAQVPPPVLPDEDGRLKSARDALRRLPERDRLLLALRAQGLSYRDIAAAARIRPASVGRLLARAVDRWEAATGIRKDGQSYDLLERHSHPGAR
;
A
#
# COMPACT_ATOMS: atom_id res chain seq x y z
N MET A 1 -34.09 0.60 -10.94
CA MET A 1 -32.86 1.40 -10.90
C MET A 1 -32.49 1.89 -9.51
N ARG A 2 -33.34 2.57 -8.72
CA ARG A 2 -33.00 3.10 -7.38
C ARG A 2 -32.56 2.02 -6.33
N ARG A 3 -33.14 0.82 -6.35
CA ARG A 3 -32.85 -0.25 -5.37
C ARG A 3 -31.43 -0.83 -5.55
N SER A 4 -30.92 -0.90 -6.79
CA SER A 4 -29.56 -1.37 -7.10
C SER A 4 -28.50 -0.37 -6.60
N MET A 5 -28.71 0.93 -6.78
CA MET A 5 -27.77 1.98 -6.35
C MET A 5 -27.63 2.06 -4.83
N ILE A 6 -28.71 1.83 -4.06
CA ILE A 6 -28.66 1.82 -2.59
C ILE A 6 -27.79 0.64 -2.11
N THR A 7 -27.93 -0.52 -2.73
CA THR A 7 -27.16 -1.72 -2.40
C THR A 7 -25.67 -1.55 -2.70
N THR A 8 -25.35 -0.96 -3.85
CA THR A 8 -23.95 -0.68 -4.26
C THR A 8 -23.28 0.33 -3.33
N SER A 9 -23.98 1.41 -2.99
CA SER A 9 -23.47 2.42 -2.06
C SER A 9 -23.23 1.85 -0.67
N GLN A 10 -24.10 0.96 -0.18
CA GLN A 10 -23.91 0.28 1.09
C GLN A 10 -22.70 -0.66 1.06
N ALA A 11 -22.59 -1.49 0.01
CA ALA A 11 -21.43 -2.36 -0.17
C ALA A 11 -20.10 -1.58 -0.24
N ALA A 12 -20.08 -0.44 -0.92
CA ALA A 12 -18.90 0.42 -0.96
C ALA A 12 -18.54 1.00 0.42
N ARG A 13 -19.55 1.37 1.21
CA ARG A 13 -19.37 1.86 2.59
C ARG A 13 -18.80 0.78 3.49
N ASP A 14 -19.34 -0.43 3.45
CA ASP A 14 -18.86 -1.56 4.25
C ASP A 14 -17.39 -1.86 3.95
N GLN A 15 -16.99 -1.79 2.67
CA GLN A 15 -15.59 -1.97 2.28
C GLN A 15 -14.71 -0.79 2.71
N PHE A 16 -15.25 0.43 2.74
CA PHE A 16 -14.52 1.58 3.27
C PHE A 16 -14.28 1.43 4.78
N GLU A 17 -15.27 1.02 5.55
CA GLU A 17 -15.14 0.75 6.99
C GLU A 17 -14.11 -0.35 7.25
N ALA A 18 -14.14 -1.43 6.46
CA ALA A 18 -13.23 -2.56 6.62
C ALA A 18 -11.77 -2.25 6.21
N HIS A 19 -11.57 -1.44 5.17
CA HIS A 19 -10.26 -1.28 4.51
C HIS A 19 -9.72 0.14 4.46
N GLY A 20 -10.54 1.16 4.69
CA GLY A 20 -10.16 2.57 4.51
C GLY A 20 -8.93 2.98 5.32
N ALA A 21 -8.88 2.62 6.59
CA ALA A 21 -7.73 2.91 7.46
C ALA A 21 -6.44 2.21 6.99
N ALA A 22 -6.54 0.98 6.47
CA ALA A 22 -5.39 0.24 5.95
C ALA A 22 -4.89 0.84 4.63
N VAL A 23 -5.80 1.23 3.73
CA VAL A 23 -5.47 1.91 2.47
C VAL A 23 -4.84 3.28 2.75
N TYR A 24 -5.33 4.02 3.74
CA TYR A 24 -4.75 5.31 4.15
C TYR A 24 -3.30 5.14 4.65
N ARG A 25 -3.06 4.22 5.59
CA ARG A 25 -1.69 3.96 6.09
C ARG A 25 -0.74 3.54 4.97
N PHE A 26 -1.21 2.69 4.06
CA PHE A 26 -0.47 2.30 2.86
C PHE A 26 -0.15 3.52 1.97
N ALA A 27 -1.13 4.37 1.70
CA ALA A 27 -0.95 5.57 0.90
C ALA A 27 0.07 6.53 1.53
N VAL A 28 -0.01 6.78 2.87
CA VAL A 28 0.95 7.62 3.59
C VAL A 28 2.39 7.13 3.43
N VAL A 29 2.61 5.81 3.49
CA VAL A 29 3.94 5.22 3.28
C VAL A 29 4.47 5.54 1.88
N LEU A 30 3.62 5.56 0.88
CA LEU A 30 4.02 5.79 -0.51
C LEU A 30 4.20 7.28 -0.83
N VAL A 31 3.16 8.09 -0.62
CA VAL A 31 3.16 9.51 -1.05
C VAL A 31 3.84 10.45 -0.06
N ARG A 32 3.96 10.04 1.22
CA ARG A 32 4.67 10.79 2.27
C ARG A 32 4.07 12.17 2.57
N HIS A 33 2.82 12.37 2.23
CA HIS A 33 2.07 13.61 2.44
C HIS A 33 0.62 13.26 2.76
N HIS A 34 0.04 13.83 3.84
CA HIS A 34 -1.29 13.46 4.31
C HIS A 34 -2.38 13.77 3.29
N GLN A 35 -2.38 14.98 2.75
CA GLN A 35 -3.37 15.41 1.76
C GLN A 35 -3.35 14.50 0.53
N ASP A 36 -2.17 14.16 0.02
CA ASP A 36 -2.04 13.24 -1.11
C ASP A 36 -2.54 11.83 -0.73
N ALA A 37 -2.34 11.39 0.53
CA ALA A 37 -2.82 10.10 0.99
C ALA A 37 -4.35 10.05 1.10
N GLU A 38 -4.98 11.12 1.62
CA GLU A 38 -6.43 11.26 1.66
C GLU A 38 -7.03 11.22 0.26
N ASP A 39 -6.43 11.95 -0.66
CA ASP A 39 -6.85 11.95 -2.05
C ASP A 39 -6.69 10.56 -2.72
N VAL A 40 -5.61 9.80 -2.39
CA VAL A 40 -5.44 8.41 -2.86
C VAL A 40 -6.58 7.55 -2.35
N VAL A 41 -6.93 7.66 -1.07
CA VAL A 41 -8.06 6.93 -0.47
C VAL A 41 -9.36 7.29 -1.18
N GLN A 42 -9.66 8.57 -1.30
CA GLN A 42 -10.88 9.04 -1.97
C GLN A 42 -10.97 8.53 -3.41
N GLU A 43 -9.91 8.67 -4.19
CA GLU A 43 -9.85 8.19 -5.57
C GLU A 43 -10.06 6.68 -5.65
N THR A 44 -9.45 5.91 -4.72
CA THR A 44 -9.56 4.46 -4.66
C THR A 44 -11.01 4.03 -4.44
N PHE A 45 -11.69 4.60 -3.46
CA PHE A 45 -13.07 4.22 -3.14
C PHE A 45 -14.09 4.76 -4.13
N LEU A 46 -13.86 5.91 -4.76
CA LEU A 46 -14.66 6.36 -5.89
C LEU A 46 -14.54 5.42 -7.11
N LYS A 47 -13.35 4.92 -7.39
CA LYS A 47 -13.16 3.90 -8.44
C LYS A 47 -13.80 2.58 -8.06
N PHE A 48 -13.77 2.20 -6.78
CA PHE A 48 -14.43 1.00 -6.31
C PHE A 48 -15.95 1.08 -6.44
N LEU A 49 -16.56 2.20 -6.08
CA LEU A 49 -17.99 2.42 -6.28
C LEU A 49 -18.38 2.23 -7.77
N ARG A 50 -17.63 2.86 -8.67
CA ARG A 50 -17.86 2.70 -10.13
C ARG A 50 -17.67 1.26 -10.61
N HIS A 51 -16.70 0.55 -10.02
CA HIS A 51 -16.46 -0.86 -10.31
C HIS A 51 -17.67 -1.73 -9.90
N LEU A 52 -18.24 -1.49 -8.72
CA LEU A 52 -19.45 -2.15 -8.25
C LEU A 52 -20.68 -1.81 -9.14
N ASP A 53 -20.86 -0.54 -9.51
CA ASP A 53 -21.96 -0.10 -10.38
C ASP A 53 -21.90 -0.76 -11.77
N ALA A 54 -20.69 -1.05 -12.25
CA ALA A 54 -20.45 -1.76 -13.50
C ALA A 54 -20.57 -3.30 -13.37
N GLY A 55 -20.94 -3.83 -12.20
CA GLY A 55 -21.00 -5.28 -11.97
C GLY A 55 -19.63 -5.95 -11.91
N GLY A 56 -18.60 -5.21 -11.49
CA GLY A 56 -17.23 -5.70 -11.40
C GLY A 56 -17.03 -6.83 -10.38
N ASP A 57 -15.98 -7.62 -10.58
CA ASP A 57 -15.64 -8.75 -9.72
C ASP A 57 -15.25 -8.31 -8.31
N THR A 58 -15.89 -8.91 -7.32
CA THR A 58 -15.67 -8.66 -5.89
C THR A 58 -15.04 -9.84 -5.15
N THR A 59 -14.53 -10.84 -5.84
CA THR A 59 -13.89 -12.03 -5.23
C THR A 59 -12.59 -11.69 -4.51
N ASN A 60 -11.89 -10.62 -4.91
CA ASN A 60 -10.66 -10.15 -4.30
C ASN A 60 -10.66 -8.62 -4.14
N VAL A 61 -11.62 -8.10 -3.35
CA VAL A 61 -11.75 -6.66 -3.08
C VAL A 61 -10.46 -6.06 -2.52
N ARG A 62 -9.82 -6.76 -1.57
CA ARG A 62 -8.59 -6.28 -0.95
C ARG A 62 -7.46 -6.09 -1.98
N GLY A 63 -7.18 -7.11 -2.79
CA GLY A 63 -6.16 -7.02 -3.84
C GLY A 63 -6.46 -5.90 -4.85
N TRP A 64 -7.74 -5.74 -5.19
CA TRP A 64 -8.21 -4.69 -6.08
C TRP A 64 -7.96 -3.29 -5.49
N LEU A 65 -8.38 -3.04 -4.24
CA LEU A 65 -8.22 -1.75 -3.56
C LEU A 65 -6.75 -1.33 -3.47
N PHE A 66 -5.86 -2.23 -3.03
CA PHE A 66 -4.44 -1.92 -2.92
C PHE A 66 -3.76 -1.75 -4.29
N THR A 67 -4.22 -2.44 -5.33
CA THR A 67 -3.75 -2.23 -6.69
C THR A 67 -4.11 -0.83 -7.19
N VAL A 68 -5.35 -0.40 -7.00
CA VAL A 68 -5.81 0.94 -7.38
C VAL A 68 -5.09 2.03 -6.57
N ALA A 69 -4.96 1.84 -5.26
CA ALA A 69 -4.24 2.77 -4.38
C ALA A 69 -2.76 2.92 -4.77
N ALA A 70 -2.08 1.81 -5.11
CA ALA A 70 -0.69 1.83 -5.58
C ALA A 70 -0.54 2.64 -6.88
N HIS A 71 -1.49 2.49 -7.82
CA HIS A 71 -1.48 3.24 -9.07
C HIS A 71 -1.76 4.73 -8.83
N ALA A 72 -2.77 5.06 -8.02
CA ALA A 72 -3.10 6.45 -7.67
C ALA A 72 -1.92 7.15 -6.97
N ALA A 73 -1.27 6.48 -6.01
CA ALA A 73 -0.09 7.01 -5.32
C ALA A 73 1.07 7.29 -6.29
N ARG A 74 1.34 6.37 -7.21
CA ARG A 74 2.40 6.54 -8.22
C ARG A 74 2.10 7.71 -9.18
N ASP A 75 0.85 7.86 -9.61
CA ASP A 75 0.45 8.95 -10.49
C ASP A 75 0.61 10.31 -9.80
N ARG A 76 0.31 10.41 -8.49
CA ARG A 76 0.57 11.64 -7.71
C ARG A 76 2.05 11.96 -7.57
N GLN A 77 2.89 10.97 -7.29
CA GLN A 77 4.34 11.16 -7.23
C GLN A 77 4.89 11.66 -8.57
N ARG A 78 4.45 11.10 -9.70
CA ARG A 78 4.86 11.55 -11.03
C ARG A 78 4.42 12.98 -11.32
N ARG A 79 3.23 13.39 -10.88
CA ARG A 79 2.78 14.77 -11.04
C ARG A 79 3.63 15.73 -10.24
N ARG A 80 3.99 15.38 -8.99
CA ARG A 80 4.89 16.20 -8.16
C ARG A 80 6.28 16.37 -8.77
N THR A 81 6.85 15.33 -9.37
CA THR A 81 8.18 15.42 -10.01
C THR A 81 8.18 16.19 -11.34
N ARG A 82 7.04 16.25 -12.04
CA ARG A 82 6.91 17.03 -13.28
C ARG A 82 6.61 18.51 -13.02
N TRP A 83 5.99 18.82 -11.91
CA TRP A 83 5.62 20.17 -11.50
C TRP A 83 6.49 20.55 -10.31
N VAL A 84 7.65 21.10 -10.54
CA VAL A 84 8.43 21.87 -9.57
C VAL A 84 8.22 23.34 -9.88
N PRO A 85 7.13 23.98 -9.40
CA PRO A 85 7.19 25.39 -9.14
C PRO A 85 7.97 25.53 -7.84
N TRP A 86 8.84 26.51 -7.78
CA TRP A 86 9.45 26.98 -6.56
C TRP A 86 8.39 27.08 -5.45
N ARG A 87 8.43 26.16 -4.48
CA ARG A 87 7.62 26.24 -3.27
C ARG A 87 8.53 26.65 -2.13
N PRO A 88 8.17 27.71 -1.36
CA PRO A 88 8.82 27.99 -0.10
C PRO A 88 8.72 26.76 0.81
N ALA A 89 9.71 26.59 1.68
CA ALA A 89 9.93 25.45 2.57
C ALA A 89 8.82 25.19 3.64
N HIS A 90 7.56 25.36 3.29
CA HIS A 90 6.39 25.15 4.15
C HIS A 90 5.66 23.82 3.90
N ASP A 91 6.21 22.94 3.07
CA ASP A 91 5.78 21.54 3.06
C ASP A 91 6.34 20.88 4.34
N ALA A 92 5.76 21.23 5.48
CA ALA A 92 5.94 20.49 6.70
C ALA A 92 5.58 19.02 6.36
N GLN A 93 6.60 18.17 6.29
CA GLN A 93 6.40 16.72 6.27
C GLN A 93 5.67 16.41 7.57
N VAL A 94 4.33 16.39 7.51
CA VAL A 94 3.53 16.02 8.67
C VAL A 94 3.99 14.62 9.03
N PRO A 95 4.50 14.40 10.25
CA PRO A 95 4.89 13.07 10.66
C PRO A 95 3.67 12.15 10.53
N PRO A 96 3.84 10.90 10.08
CA PRO A 96 2.74 9.94 10.07
C PRO A 96 2.11 9.89 11.46
N PRO A 97 0.80 9.56 11.57
CA PRO A 97 0.15 9.45 12.86
C PRO A 97 1.05 8.67 13.80
N VAL A 98 1.45 9.32 14.90
CA VAL A 98 2.33 8.75 15.90
C VAL A 98 1.54 7.64 16.59
N LEU A 99 1.76 6.40 16.16
CA LEU A 99 1.48 5.28 17.05
C LEU A 99 2.46 5.42 18.21
N PRO A 100 2.05 5.19 19.45
CA PRO A 100 2.95 5.24 20.58
C PRO A 100 4.19 4.40 20.29
N ASP A 101 5.33 5.06 20.16
CA ASP A 101 6.61 4.42 19.86
C ASP A 101 7.37 4.31 21.17
N GLU A 102 7.08 3.26 21.91
CA GLU A 102 7.74 3.03 23.20
C GLU A 102 9.22 2.61 23.04
N ASP A 103 9.65 2.14 21.84
CA ASP A 103 10.94 1.46 21.69
C ASP A 103 11.98 2.13 20.78
N GLY A 104 11.69 3.24 20.10
CA GLY A 104 12.63 3.83 19.12
C GLY A 104 12.87 2.95 17.87
N ARG A 105 12.58 1.66 17.94
CA ARG A 105 12.74 0.69 16.85
C ARG A 105 11.77 0.95 15.71
N LEU A 106 10.51 1.31 16.02
CA LEU A 106 9.51 1.64 15.01
C LEU A 106 9.88 2.90 14.24
N LYS A 107 10.45 3.89 14.93
CA LYS A 107 10.97 5.10 14.30
C LYS A 107 12.09 4.77 13.32
N SER A 108 13.09 3.99 13.76
CA SER A 108 14.19 3.54 12.91
C SER A 108 13.70 2.76 11.69
N ALA A 109 12.77 1.83 11.88
CA ALA A 109 12.17 1.04 10.81
C ALA A 109 11.43 1.91 9.78
N ARG A 110 10.67 2.91 10.24
CA ARG A 110 9.98 3.88 9.37
C ARG A 110 10.96 4.76 8.60
N ASP A 111 12.01 5.24 9.26
CA ASP A 111 13.02 6.09 8.63
C ASP A 111 13.82 5.30 7.59
N ALA A 112 14.14 4.04 7.86
CA ALA A 112 14.73 3.14 6.89
C ALA A 112 13.81 2.94 5.67
N LEU A 113 12.52 2.68 5.90
CA LEU A 113 11.54 2.52 4.82
C LEU A 113 11.44 3.78 3.94
N ARG A 114 11.54 4.97 4.53
CA ARG A 114 11.55 6.26 3.80
C ARG A 114 12.77 6.43 2.90
N ARG A 115 13.91 5.85 3.26
CA ARG A 115 15.16 5.92 2.48
C ARG A 115 15.21 4.95 1.31
N LEU A 116 14.33 3.93 1.31
CA LEU A 116 14.29 2.95 0.23
C LEU A 116 13.86 3.57 -1.11
N PRO A 117 14.34 3.01 -2.23
CA PRO A 117 13.79 3.29 -3.54
C PRO A 117 12.27 3.08 -3.57
N GLU A 118 11.56 3.88 -4.36
CA GLU A 118 10.09 3.85 -4.44
C GLU A 118 9.54 2.45 -4.69
N ARG A 119 10.14 1.70 -5.62
CA ARG A 119 9.72 0.34 -5.93
C ARG A 119 9.86 -0.60 -4.75
N ASP A 120 10.96 -0.54 -4.01
CA ASP A 120 11.22 -1.44 -2.89
C ASP A 120 10.28 -1.12 -1.73
N ARG A 121 10.05 0.17 -1.47
CA ARG A 121 9.06 0.64 -0.49
C ARG A 121 7.65 0.17 -0.85
N LEU A 122 7.26 0.26 -2.12
CA LEU A 122 5.97 -0.24 -2.60
C LEU A 122 5.83 -1.75 -2.36
N LEU A 123 6.84 -2.54 -2.73
CA LEU A 123 6.81 -4.00 -2.57
C LEU A 123 6.66 -4.41 -1.11
N LEU A 124 7.43 -3.78 -0.22
CA LEU A 124 7.34 -4.05 1.22
C LEU A 124 5.99 -3.61 1.80
N ALA A 125 5.48 -2.45 1.40
CA ALA A 125 4.17 -1.97 1.83
C ALA A 125 3.03 -2.91 1.38
N LEU A 126 3.05 -3.41 0.14
CA LEU A 126 2.08 -4.39 -0.36
C LEU A 126 2.19 -5.73 0.38
N ARG A 127 3.41 -6.19 0.63
CA ARG A 127 3.65 -7.44 1.38
C ARG A 127 3.14 -7.34 2.82
N ALA A 128 3.37 -6.22 3.48
CA ALA A 128 2.87 -5.94 4.83
C ALA A 128 1.33 -5.95 4.91
N GLN A 129 0.64 -5.75 3.79
CA GLN A 129 -0.80 -5.90 3.70
C GLN A 129 -1.25 -7.36 3.49
N GLY A 130 -0.35 -8.33 3.48
CA GLY A 130 -0.70 -9.74 3.29
C GLY A 130 -1.19 -10.09 1.89
N LEU A 131 -0.85 -9.29 0.87
CA LEU A 131 -1.26 -9.53 -0.51
C LEU A 131 -0.53 -10.74 -1.10
N SER A 132 -1.22 -11.45 -2.00
CA SER A 132 -0.63 -12.53 -2.77
C SER A 132 0.46 -12.01 -3.74
N TYR A 133 1.38 -12.86 -4.16
CA TYR A 133 2.39 -12.50 -5.16
C TYR A 133 1.76 -12.05 -6.48
N ARG A 134 0.60 -12.60 -6.84
CA ARG A 134 -0.17 -12.19 -8.01
C ARG A 134 -0.68 -10.75 -7.88
N ASP A 135 -1.24 -10.40 -6.72
CA ASP A 135 -1.74 -9.05 -6.44
C ASP A 135 -0.59 -8.04 -6.35
N ILE A 136 0.52 -8.41 -5.69
CA ILE A 136 1.73 -7.59 -5.63
C ILE A 136 2.27 -7.33 -7.04
N ALA A 137 2.30 -8.35 -7.90
CA ALA A 137 2.75 -8.21 -9.28
C ALA A 137 1.87 -7.23 -10.08
N ALA A 138 0.55 -7.35 -9.94
CA ALA A 138 -0.42 -6.46 -10.58
C ALA A 138 -0.26 -5.01 -10.09
N ALA A 139 -0.22 -4.80 -8.77
CA ALA A 139 -0.07 -3.48 -8.17
C ALA A 139 1.28 -2.81 -8.50
N ALA A 140 2.38 -3.59 -8.50
CA ALA A 140 3.71 -3.10 -8.81
C ALA A 140 4.01 -3.03 -10.32
N ARG A 141 3.14 -3.58 -11.19
CA ARG A 141 3.32 -3.72 -12.64
C ARG A 141 4.61 -4.47 -13.01
N ILE A 142 4.81 -5.61 -12.38
CA ILE A 142 5.96 -6.51 -12.61
C ILE A 142 5.48 -7.93 -12.93
N ARG A 143 6.39 -8.78 -13.40
CA ARG A 143 6.07 -10.20 -13.64
C ARG A 143 5.92 -10.94 -12.31
N PRO A 144 4.89 -11.81 -12.12
CA PRO A 144 4.71 -12.58 -10.90
C PRO A 144 5.95 -13.38 -10.47
N ALA A 145 6.64 -14.01 -11.41
CA ALA A 145 7.88 -14.75 -11.16
C ALA A 145 9.04 -13.89 -10.61
N SER A 146 8.96 -12.56 -10.74
CA SER A 146 9.98 -11.64 -10.23
C SER A 146 9.72 -11.15 -8.81
N VAL A 147 8.50 -11.35 -8.29
CA VAL A 147 8.06 -10.77 -6.99
C VAL A 147 8.96 -11.26 -5.85
N GLY A 148 9.16 -12.57 -5.72
CA GLY A 148 9.95 -13.13 -4.61
C GLY A 148 11.37 -12.58 -4.58
N ARG A 149 12.08 -12.61 -5.71
CA ARG A 149 13.45 -12.07 -5.81
C ARG A 149 13.53 -10.56 -5.51
N LEU A 150 12.53 -9.79 -5.98
CA LEU A 150 12.51 -8.34 -5.75
C LEU A 150 12.16 -8.00 -4.31
N LEU A 151 11.25 -8.78 -3.68
CA LEU A 151 10.95 -8.65 -2.24
C LEU A 151 12.18 -8.97 -1.39
N ALA A 152 12.89 -10.07 -1.66
CA ALA A 152 14.11 -10.41 -0.93
C ALA A 152 15.12 -9.25 -0.96
N ARG A 153 15.41 -8.71 -2.15
CA ARG A 153 16.30 -7.55 -2.29
C ARG A 153 15.79 -6.28 -1.56
N ALA A 154 14.48 -6.07 -1.53
CA ALA A 154 13.90 -4.95 -0.81
C ALA A 154 14.05 -5.11 0.70
N VAL A 155 13.89 -6.33 1.22
CA VAL A 155 14.13 -6.68 2.63
C VAL A 155 15.60 -6.47 2.97
N ASP A 156 16.54 -7.01 2.20
CA ASP A 156 17.99 -6.86 2.43
C ASP A 156 18.39 -5.38 2.54
N ARG A 157 17.85 -4.53 1.65
CA ARG A 157 18.10 -3.08 1.69
C ARG A 157 17.49 -2.41 2.91
N TRP A 158 16.30 -2.82 3.31
CA TRP A 158 15.64 -2.29 4.49
C TRP A 158 16.40 -2.69 5.77
N GLU A 159 16.84 -3.92 5.89
CA GLU A 159 17.66 -4.42 7.00
C GLU A 159 19.00 -3.67 7.07
N ALA A 160 19.67 -3.48 5.94
CA ALA A 160 20.90 -2.69 5.88
C ALA A 160 20.67 -1.23 6.33
N ALA A 161 19.51 -0.65 6.01
CA ALA A 161 19.17 0.73 6.37
C ALA A 161 18.75 0.89 7.84
N THR A 162 18.22 -0.17 8.48
CA THR A 162 17.83 -0.16 9.90
C THR A 162 18.99 -0.46 10.84
N GLY A 163 20.05 -1.11 10.36
CA GLY A 163 21.09 -1.71 11.19
C GLY A 163 20.62 -2.92 12.01
N ILE A 164 19.36 -3.35 11.83
CA ILE A 164 18.77 -4.51 12.50
C ILE A 164 19.00 -5.72 11.61
N ARG A 165 20.01 -6.53 11.93
CA ARG A 165 20.14 -7.86 11.33
C ARG A 165 19.10 -8.78 11.95
N LYS A 166 18.32 -9.44 11.14
CA LYS A 166 17.50 -10.58 11.59
C LYS A 166 18.40 -11.77 11.84
N ASP A 167 18.48 -12.17 13.09
CA ASP A 167 18.82 -13.54 13.43
C ASP A 167 17.70 -14.44 12.86
N GLY A 168 18.07 -15.30 11.98
CA GLY A 168 17.42 -16.31 11.14
C GLY A 168 15.97 -16.81 11.34
N GLN A 169 15.04 -16.15 11.98
CA GLN A 169 13.78 -16.75 12.43
C GLN A 169 12.46 -16.17 11.88
N SER A 170 12.45 -15.26 10.94
CA SER A 170 11.22 -14.50 10.60
C SER A 170 10.63 -14.71 9.19
N TYR A 171 11.20 -15.56 8.35
CA TYR A 171 10.60 -15.88 7.05
C TYR A 171 9.49 -16.94 7.13
N ASP A 172 9.48 -17.79 8.16
CA ASP A 172 8.54 -18.91 8.32
C ASP A 172 7.07 -18.47 8.55
N LEU A 173 6.86 -17.26 9.08
CA LEU A 173 5.50 -16.71 9.24
C LEU A 173 4.88 -16.21 7.93
N LEU A 174 5.70 -16.01 6.89
CA LEU A 174 5.25 -15.49 5.59
C LEU A 174 4.89 -16.60 4.60
N GLU A 175 5.37 -17.82 4.80
CA GLU A 175 5.08 -18.97 3.93
C GLU A 175 3.77 -19.68 4.29
N ARG A 176 3.34 -19.63 5.54
CA ARG A 176 2.15 -20.35 6.02
C ARG A 176 0.82 -19.87 5.45
N HIS A 177 0.76 -18.70 4.80
CA HIS A 177 -0.46 -18.16 4.20
C HIS A 177 -0.52 -18.26 2.68
N SER A 178 0.43 -18.97 2.05
CA SER A 178 0.50 -19.06 0.58
C SER A 178 -0.06 -20.35 0.00
N HIS A 179 -0.61 -21.25 0.81
CA HIS A 179 -1.25 -22.48 0.33
C HIS A 179 -2.62 -22.68 0.98
N PRO A 180 -3.73 -22.20 0.37
CA PRO A 180 -5.00 -22.85 0.51
C PRO A 180 -5.17 -23.84 -0.65
N GLY A 181 -5.00 -25.15 -0.35
CA GLY A 181 -5.78 -26.19 -0.97
C GLY A 181 -5.42 -26.61 -2.39
N ALA A 182 -4.44 -27.51 -2.50
CA ALA A 182 -4.54 -28.57 -3.48
C ALA A 182 -5.29 -29.74 -2.84
N ARG A 183 -6.56 -29.92 -3.18
CA ARG A 183 -7.25 -31.22 -3.34
C ARG A 183 -8.51 -30.97 -4.15
#